data_02dbae7bdba3b958257387c201c97f28
#
_entry.id   02dbae7bdba3b958257387c201c97f28
#
_cell.length_a   1.000
_cell.length_b   1.000
_cell.length_c   1.000
_cell.angle_alpha   90.00
_cell.angle_beta   90.00
_cell.angle_gamma   90.00
#
_symmetry.space_group_name_H-M   'P 1'
#
loop_
_entity.id
_entity.type
_entity.pdbx_description
1 polymer ?
#
loop_
_entity_poly.entity_id
_entity_poly.type
_entity_poly.pdbx_seq_one_letter_code
_entity_poly.pdbx_strand_id
1 'polypeptide(L)'
;MKTLIARHKAGEHIGICSVCSAHPLVIEAALAFDRNSTRKVLIEATSNQVNQFGGYTGMTPADFREFVFTIADKVGFARERIILGGDHLGPNCWQQENADAAMEKSVELVKEYVRAGFSKIHLDASMSCAGDPIPLAPETVAERAAVLCFAAESVATDCQREQLSYVIGTEVPVPGGEASAIQSVHITHVEDAANTLCTHQKAFIARGLTEALTRVIAIVVQPGVEFDHSNIIHYQPQEAQPLAQWIESTRMVYEAHSTDYQTRTAYWELVRDHFAILKVGPALTFALREVIFALAQIEQELIAPENRSGCLAVIEEVMLDEPQYWKKYYRTGFNDSLLDIRYSLSDRIRYYWPHSRIKNSVETMMVNLEGVDIPLGMISQYLPKQFERIQSGELSAIPHQLIMDKIYDVLRAYRYGCAE
;
A
#
# COMPACT_ATOMS: atom_id res chain seq x y z
N MET A 1 8.25 9.48 -11.55
CA MET A 1 7.75 8.26 -12.23
C MET A 1 8.25 8.14 -13.67
N LYS A 2 7.99 9.11 -14.57
CA LYS A 2 8.30 9.00 -16.03
C LYS A 2 9.75 8.55 -16.34
N THR A 3 10.75 9.13 -15.67
CA THR A 3 12.16 8.77 -15.86
C THR A 3 12.45 7.30 -15.48
N LEU A 4 11.87 6.81 -14.37
CA LEU A 4 12.02 5.43 -13.94
C LEU A 4 11.44 4.48 -15.01
N ILE A 5 10.22 4.75 -15.45
CA ILE A 5 9.56 3.93 -16.49
C ILE A 5 10.37 3.94 -17.79
N ALA A 6 10.89 5.12 -18.21
CA ALA A 6 11.72 5.21 -19.41
C ALA A 6 13.02 4.39 -19.30
N ARG A 7 13.68 4.40 -18.15
CA ARG A 7 14.87 3.56 -17.88
C ARG A 7 14.51 2.06 -17.92
N HIS A 8 13.41 1.68 -17.26
CA HIS A 8 12.92 0.31 -17.30
C HIS A 8 12.67 -0.17 -18.75
N LYS A 9 11.96 0.65 -19.55
CA LYS A 9 11.68 0.35 -20.97
C LYS A 9 12.93 0.38 -21.86
N ALA A 10 14.00 1.03 -21.40
CA ALA A 10 15.32 0.95 -22.07
C ALA A 10 16.12 -0.31 -21.70
N GLY A 11 15.55 -1.23 -20.93
CA GLY A 11 16.14 -2.52 -20.55
C GLY A 11 16.89 -2.53 -19.23
N GLU A 12 16.82 -1.44 -18.44
CA GLU A 12 17.37 -1.48 -17.10
C GLU A 12 16.43 -2.29 -16.18
N HIS A 13 17.03 -3.17 -15.36
CA HIS A 13 16.27 -3.86 -14.32
C HIS A 13 16.01 -2.88 -13.15
N ILE A 14 14.95 -2.12 -13.25
CA ILE A 14 14.59 -1.09 -12.28
C ILE A 14 13.07 -1.06 -12.06
N GLY A 15 12.67 -1.01 -10.80
CA GLY A 15 11.28 -0.85 -10.39
C GLY A 15 11.17 0.11 -9.21
N ILE A 16 9.98 0.26 -8.66
CA ILE A 16 9.73 1.05 -7.47
C ILE A 16 8.75 0.34 -6.54
N CYS A 17 9.09 0.29 -5.27
CA CYS A 17 8.18 -0.12 -4.21
C CYS A 17 7.23 1.03 -3.91
N SER A 18 5.93 0.78 -4.00
CA SER A 18 4.88 1.73 -3.63
C SER A 18 4.39 1.44 -2.21
N VAL A 19 4.75 2.30 -1.27
CA VAL A 19 4.39 2.18 0.15
C VAL A 19 3.00 2.75 0.37
N CYS A 20 2.00 1.85 0.49
CA CYS A 20 0.60 2.19 0.69
C CYS A 20 0.22 2.14 2.18
N SER A 21 0.68 3.11 2.94
CA SER A 21 0.42 3.17 4.38
C SER A 21 0.28 4.61 4.87
N ALA A 22 -0.59 4.80 5.87
CA ALA A 22 -0.75 6.05 6.60
C ALA A 22 -0.25 5.95 8.05
N HIS A 23 0.45 4.86 8.41
CA HIS A 23 1.00 4.71 9.75
C HIS A 23 2.34 5.47 9.90
N PRO A 24 2.50 6.33 10.93
CA PRO A 24 3.69 7.18 11.06
C PRO A 24 5.01 6.40 11.09
N LEU A 25 5.08 5.28 11.83
CA LEU A 25 6.30 4.47 11.92
C LEU A 25 6.62 3.74 10.60
N VAL A 26 5.62 3.39 9.80
CA VAL A 26 5.83 2.79 8.47
C VAL A 26 6.40 3.82 7.50
N ILE A 27 5.84 5.04 7.50
CA ILE A 27 6.35 6.15 6.66
C ILE A 27 7.75 6.55 7.12
N GLU A 28 7.97 6.68 8.44
CA GLU A 28 9.29 6.95 9.01
C GLU A 28 10.31 5.90 8.56
N ALA A 29 9.97 4.62 8.65
CA ALA A 29 10.84 3.53 8.19
C ALA A 29 11.12 3.62 6.69
N ALA A 30 10.11 3.84 5.84
CA ALA A 30 10.28 3.93 4.40
C ALA A 30 11.23 5.08 4.00
N LEU A 31 11.10 6.24 4.62
CA LEU A 31 11.94 7.40 4.35
C LEU A 31 13.35 7.24 4.94
N ALA A 32 13.46 6.77 6.19
CA ALA A 32 14.76 6.57 6.84
C ALA A 32 15.60 5.50 6.13
N PHE A 33 14.95 4.45 5.61
CA PHE A 33 15.61 3.36 4.87
C PHE A 33 16.36 3.85 3.64
N ASP A 34 15.83 4.85 2.95
CA ASP A 34 16.42 5.44 1.75
C ASP A 34 17.11 6.79 1.98
N ARG A 35 17.25 7.23 3.23
CA ARG A 35 17.83 8.54 3.55
C ARG A 35 19.19 8.78 2.90
N ASN A 36 20.08 7.81 2.99
CA ASN A 36 21.46 7.92 2.51
C ASN A 36 21.63 7.49 1.04
N SER A 37 20.55 7.19 0.32
CA SER A 37 20.56 6.87 -1.11
C SER A 37 20.22 8.09 -1.96
N THR A 38 20.27 7.94 -3.28
CA THR A 38 19.76 8.95 -4.23
C THR A 38 18.34 8.64 -4.71
N ARG A 39 17.73 7.59 -4.21
CA ARG A 39 16.42 7.08 -4.66
C ARG A 39 15.28 8.00 -4.29
N LYS A 40 14.24 7.94 -5.11
CA LYS A 40 12.93 8.47 -4.75
C LYS A 40 12.14 7.42 -3.98
N VAL A 41 11.31 7.86 -3.06
CA VAL A 41 10.40 7.01 -2.30
C VAL A 41 8.97 7.36 -2.72
N LEU A 42 8.20 6.34 -3.13
CA LEU A 42 6.79 6.47 -3.48
C LEU A 42 5.95 6.14 -2.26
N ILE A 43 5.26 7.15 -1.74
CA ILE A 43 4.30 7.02 -0.63
C ILE A 43 2.90 7.24 -1.21
N GLU A 44 2.01 6.27 -1.03
CA GLU A 44 0.65 6.35 -1.53
C GLU A 44 -0.39 6.28 -0.41
N ALA A 45 -1.48 7.01 -0.60
CA ALA A 45 -2.67 6.88 0.21
C ALA A 45 -3.84 6.39 -0.65
N THR A 46 -4.59 5.41 -0.12
CA THR A 46 -5.84 4.98 -0.76
C THR A 46 -6.98 5.94 -0.42
N SER A 47 -8.01 5.96 -1.27
CA SER A 47 -9.23 6.73 -1.02
C SER A 47 -9.92 6.40 0.31
N ASN A 48 -9.75 5.18 0.82
CA ASN A 48 -10.26 4.77 2.14
C ASN A 48 -9.42 5.36 3.30
N GLN A 49 -8.13 5.53 3.10
CA GLN A 49 -7.22 6.10 4.11
C GLN A 49 -7.41 7.60 4.23
N VAL A 50 -7.43 8.30 3.09
CA VAL A 50 -7.35 9.74 2.98
C VAL A 50 -8.33 10.19 1.90
N ASN A 51 -9.24 11.07 2.22
CA ASN A 51 -10.16 11.69 1.27
C ASN A 51 -10.63 13.06 1.77
N GLN A 52 -11.42 13.77 0.98
CA GLN A 52 -11.93 15.10 1.35
C GLN A 52 -12.74 15.13 2.65
N PHE A 53 -13.19 13.99 3.15
CA PHE A 53 -13.91 13.84 4.41
C PHE A 53 -13.03 13.27 5.54
N GLY A 54 -11.74 13.06 5.27
CA GLY A 54 -10.76 12.55 6.23
C GLY A 54 -10.44 11.05 6.14
N GLY A 55 -11.26 10.25 5.46
CA GLY A 55 -11.09 8.78 5.45
C GLY A 55 -11.07 8.16 6.86
N TYR A 56 -10.53 6.96 7.02
CA TYR A 56 -10.41 6.37 8.36
C TYR A 56 -9.25 6.96 9.19
N THR A 57 -8.34 7.72 8.57
CA THR A 57 -7.22 8.36 9.27
C THR A 57 -7.56 9.73 9.85
N GLY A 58 -8.68 10.32 9.43
CA GLY A 58 -9.05 11.70 9.73
C GLY A 58 -8.30 12.75 8.92
N MET A 59 -7.52 12.36 7.89
CA MET A 59 -6.69 13.27 7.09
C MET A 59 -7.30 13.54 5.71
N THR A 60 -7.32 14.81 5.32
CA THR A 60 -7.49 15.21 3.93
C THR A 60 -6.19 14.97 3.14
N PRO A 61 -6.21 15.01 1.79
CA PRO A 61 -4.97 14.89 1.00
C PRO A 61 -3.91 15.93 1.37
N ALA A 62 -4.31 17.16 1.69
CA ALA A 62 -3.39 18.20 2.15
C ALA A 62 -2.78 17.87 3.52
N ASP A 63 -3.58 17.37 4.46
CA ASP A 63 -3.10 16.94 5.79
C ASP A 63 -2.12 15.78 5.66
N PHE A 64 -2.41 14.80 4.81
CA PHE A 64 -1.53 13.66 4.58
C PHE A 64 -0.18 14.07 3.98
N ARG A 65 -0.18 15.01 3.02
CA ARG A 65 1.06 15.57 2.50
C ARG A 65 1.91 16.20 3.59
N GLU A 66 1.33 17.08 4.41
CA GLU A 66 2.05 17.75 5.51
C GLU A 66 2.52 16.74 6.57
N PHE A 67 1.72 15.71 6.84
CA PHE A 67 2.08 14.61 7.71
C PHE A 67 3.33 13.86 7.19
N VAL A 68 3.36 13.48 5.91
CA VAL A 68 4.52 12.83 5.29
C VAL A 68 5.75 13.74 5.31
N PHE A 69 5.59 15.03 4.99
CA PHE A 69 6.68 16.00 4.97
C PHE A 69 7.25 16.27 6.37
N THR A 70 6.40 16.31 7.39
CA THR A 70 6.84 16.43 8.79
C THR A 70 7.72 15.24 9.20
N ILE A 71 7.34 14.02 8.81
CA ILE A 71 8.15 12.83 9.06
C ILE A 71 9.45 12.90 8.26
N ALA A 72 9.41 13.34 7.00
CA ALA A 72 10.60 13.49 6.15
C ALA A 72 11.63 14.44 6.80
N ASP A 73 11.18 15.58 7.29
CA ASP A 73 12.04 16.55 7.97
C ASP A 73 12.66 15.95 9.25
N LYS A 74 11.83 15.23 10.04
CA LYS A 74 12.29 14.56 11.27
C LYS A 74 13.43 13.55 10.99
N VAL A 75 13.34 12.79 9.90
CA VAL A 75 14.36 11.78 9.55
C VAL A 75 15.47 12.34 8.66
N GLY A 76 15.41 13.60 8.25
CA GLY A 76 16.36 14.24 7.35
C GLY A 76 16.30 13.71 5.91
N PHE A 77 15.10 13.39 5.41
CA PHE A 77 14.88 12.96 4.03
C PHE A 77 14.43 14.15 3.16
N ALA A 78 15.06 14.32 2.01
CA ALA A 78 14.77 15.44 1.09
C ALA A 78 13.37 15.31 0.47
N ARG A 79 12.51 16.32 0.68
CA ARG A 79 11.09 16.31 0.25
C ARG A 79 10.92 16.11 -1.25
N GLU A 80 11.83 16.66 -2.07
CA GLU A 80 11.85 16.54 -3.53
C GLU A 80 12.12 15.11 -4.05
N ARG A 81 12.55 14.23 -3.16
CA ARG A 81 12.72 12.81 -3.45
C ARG A 81 11.45 12.00 -3.12
N ILE A 82 10.46 12.61 -2.50
CA ILE A 82 9.17 11.97 -2.23
C ILE A 82 8.28 12.08 -3.46
N ILE A 83 7.71 10.97 -3.88
CA ILE A 83 6.61 10.93 -4.84
C ILE A 83 5.35 10.63 -4.02
N LEU A 84 4.39 11.55 -4.04
CA LEU A 84 3.08 11.28 -3.44
C LEU A 84 2.16 10.68 -4.51
N GLY A 85 1.53 9.57 -4.18
CA GLY A 85 0.59 8.86 -5.04
C GLY A 85 -0.78 8.68 -4.39
N GLY A 86 -1.83 8.84 -5.19
CA GLY A 86 -3.18 8.45 -4.82
C GLY A 86 -3.51 7.09 -5.42
N ASP A 87 -3.96 6.18 -4.58
CA ASP A 87 -4.25 4.80 -4.92
C ASP A 87 -5.74 4.50 -4.81
N HIS A 88 -6.28 3.71 -5.74
CA HIS A 88 -7.72 3.44 -5.83
C HIS A 88 -8.56 4.72 -5.76
N LEU A 89 -8.17 5.76 -6.51
CA LEU A 89 -8.94 7.00 -6.57
C LEU A 89 -10.13 6.84 -7.50
N GLY A 90 -11.30 6.72 -6.89
CA GLY A 90 -12.56 6.47 -7.57
C GLY A 90 -13.69 6.21 -6.58
N PRO A 91 -14.81 5.61 -7.02
CA PRO A 91 -16.01 5.46 -6.22
C PRO A 91 -15.91 4.39 -5.11
N ASN A 92 -14.76 3.72 -4.95
CA ASN A 92 -14.56 2.60 -4.04
C ASN A 92 -15.05 2.86 -2.60
N CYS A 93 -14.81 4.07 -2.06
CA CYS A 93 -15.26 4.44 -0.71
C CYS A 93 -16.78 4.56 -0.59
N TRP A 94 -17.48 4.76 -1.70
CA TRP A 94 -18.91 5.10 -1.76
C TRP A 94 -19.73 4.09 -2.58
N GLN A 95 -19.26 2.84 -2.68
CA GLN A 95 -19.94 1.76 -3.43
C GLN A 95 -21.41 1.51 -3.00
N GLN A 96 -21.76 1.87 -1.77
CA GLN A 96 -23.12 1.72 -1.26
C GLN A 96 -24.09 2.80 -1.78
N GLU A 97 -23.55 3.84 -2.43
CA GLU A 97 -24.33 4.90 -3.06
C GLU A 97 -24.53 4.60 -4.56
N ASN A 98 -25.50 5.27 -5.18
CA ASN A 98 -25.65 5.18 -6.64
C ASN A 98 -24.42 5.76 -7.35
N ALA A 99 -24.20 5.33 -8.61
CA ALA A 99 -23.02 5.67 -9.38
C ALA A 99 -22.81 7.19 -9.55
N ASP A 100 -23.88 7.97 -9.76
CA ASP A 100 -23.76 9.41 -9.98
C ASP A 100 -23.24 10.11 -8.73
N ALA A 101 -23.81 9.82 -7.56
CA ALA A 101 -23.40 10.40 -6.28
C ALA A 101 -21.96 9.96 -5.90
N ALA A 102 -21.63 8.68 -6.11
CA ALA A 102 -20.30 8.16 -5.84
C ALA A 102 -19.24 8.79 -6.77
N MET A 103 -19.57 8.99 -8.05
CA MET A 103 -18.67 9.63 -9.02
C MET A 103 -18.50 11.12 -8.77
N GLU A 104 -19.55 11.84 -8.34
CA GLU A 104 -19.42 13.25 -7.94
C GLU A 104 -18.40 13.42 -6.81
N LYS A 105 -18.47 12.58 -5.79
CA LYS A 105 -17.49 12.55 -4.69
C LYS A 105 -16.10 12.16 -5.18
N SER A 106 -16.00 11.22 -6.12
CA SER A 106 -14.72 10.76 -6.69
C SER A 106 -14.02 11.84 -7.52
N VAL A 107 -14.80 12.67 -8.24
CA VAL A 107 -14.29 13.84 -8.95
C VAL A 107 -13.64 14.84 -8.00
N GLU A 108 -14.31 15.14 -6.88
CA GLU A 108 -13.73 16.07 -5.89
C GLU A 108 -12.54 15.44 -5.17
N LEU A 109 -12.59 14.14 -4.85
CA LEU A 109 -11.45 13.40 -4.31
C LEU A 109 -10.19 13.58 -5.16
N VAL A 110 -10.28 13.31 -6.46
CA VAL A 110 -9.13 13.40 -7.38
C VAL A 110 -8.61 14.83 -7.46
N LYS A 111 -9.50 15.82 -7.52
CA LYS A 111 -9.10 17.24 -7.49
C LYS A 111 -8.32 17.59 -6.23
N GLU A 112 -8.78 17.16 -5.06
CA GLU A 112 -8.09 17.42 -3.79
C GLU A 112 -6.71 16.78 -3.73
N TYR A 113 -6.54 15.55 -4.25
CA TYR A 113 -5.23 14.93 -4.38
C TYR A 113 -4.28 15.75 -5.26
N VAL A 114 -4.72 16.19 -6.43
CA VAL A 114 -3.90 17.00 -7.34
C VAL A 114 -3.58 18.38 -6.74
N ARG A 115 -4.56 19.06 -6.12
CA ARG A 115 -4.34 20.32 -5.41
C ARG A 115 -3.31 20.19 -4.29
N ALA A 116 -3.33 19.07 -3.59
CA ALA A 116 -2.36 18.73 -2.55
C ALA A 116 -0.96 18.38 -3.09
N GLY A 117 -0.77 18.25 -4.41
CA GLY A 117 0.53 17.99 -5.03
C GLY A 117 0.86 16.51 -5.22
N PHE A 118 -0.12 15.61 -5.15
CA PHE A 118 0.06 14.23 -5.55
C PHE A 118 0.30 14.14 -7.06
N SER A 119 1.28 13.35 -7.47
CA SER A 119 1.74 13.30 -8.86
C SER A 119 1.57 11.95 -9.54
N LYS A 120 1.38 10.87 -8.81
CA LYS A 120 0.94 9.58 -9.34
C LYS A 120 -0.54 9.36 -8.97
N ILE A 121 -1.39 9.19 -9.96
CA ILE A 121 -2.85 9.09 -9.78
C ILE A 121 -3.33 7.77 -10.38
N HIS A 122 -3.74 6.83 -9.51
CA HIS A 122 -4.41 5.61 -9.94
C HIS A 122 -5.91 5.86 -10.05
N LEU A 123 -6.39 5.88 -11.29
CA LEU A 123 -7.80 6.11 -11.64
C LEU A 123 -8.54 4.78 -11.58
N ASP A 124 -9.13 4.47 -10.44
CA ASP A 124 -9.82 3.20 -10.23
C ASP A 124 -11.35 3.39 -10.20
N ALA A 125 -12.00 2.95 -11.27
CA ALA A 125 -13.45 2.91 -11.38
C ALA A 125 -13.97 1.49 -11.63
N SER A 126 -13.18 0.46 -11.27
CA SER A 126 -13.49 -0.95 -11.52
C SER A 126 -14.61 -1.49 -10.63
N MET A 127 -14.83 -0.88 -9.47
CA MET A 127 -15.82 -1.33 -8.49
C MET A 127 -17.22 -0.84 -8.82
N SER A 128 -18.20 -1.76 -8.82
CA SER A 128 -19.63 -1.45 -9.02
C SER A 128 -20.19 -0.66 -7.84
N CYS A 129 -20.97 0.37 -8.13
CA CYS A 129 -21.76 1.12 -7.16
C CYS A 129 -23.17 0.51 -7.01
N ALA A 130 -23.96 1.00 -6.06
CA ALA A 130 -25.34 0.53 -5.89
C ALA A 130 -26.18 0.78 -7.16
N GLY A 131 -26.75 -0.31 -7.68
CA GLY A 131 -27.53 -0.29 -8.93
C GLY A 131 -26.73 -0.53 -10.21
N ASP A 132 -25.41 -0.57 -10.13
CA ASP A 132 -24.57 -0.98 -11.26
C ASP A 132 -24.68 -2.49 -11.53
N PRO A 133 -24.44 -2.94 -12.78
CA PRO A 133 -24.23 -4.36 -13.07
C PRO A 133 -22.93 -4.86 -12.42
N ILE A 134 -22.88 -6.16 -12.12
CA ILE A 134 -21.70 -6.84 -11.56
C ILE A 134 -21.36 -8.02 -12.47
N PRO A 135 -20.18 -8.01 -13.13
CA PRO A 135 -19.17 -6.94 -13.16
C PRO A 135 -19.59 -5.73 -14.03
N LEU A 136 -18.89 -4.61 -13.88
CA LEU A 136 -19.02 -3.46 -14.77
C LEU A 136 -18.49 -3.78 -16.17
N ALA A 137 -19.13 -3.18 -17.19
CA ALA A 137 -18.59 -3.21 -18.54
C ALA A 137 -17.29 -2.40 -18.62
N PRO A 138 -16.25 -2.88 -19.34
CA PRO A 138 -14.99 -2.17 -19.51
C PRO A 138 -15.13 -0.72 -20.01
N GLU A 139 -16.12 -0.47 -20.87
CA GLU A 139 -16.47 0.86 -21.39
C GLU A 139 -16.90 1.79 -20.26
N THR A 140 -17.74 1.33 -19.33
CA THR A 140 -18.18 2.12 -18.18
C THR A 140 -17.01 2.47 -17.25
N VAL A 141 -16.11 1.51 -17.00
CA VAL A 141 -14.88 1.74 -16.20
C VAL A 141 -14.02 2.81 -16.88
N ALA A 142 -13.79 2.68 -18.19
CA ALA A 142 -12.97 3.61 -18.95
C ALA A 142 -13.57 5.02 -19.02
N GLU A 143 -14.90 5.15 -19.19
CA GLU A 143 -15.60 6.42 -19.19
C GLU A 143 -15.50 7.12 -17.82
N ARG A 144 -15.70 6.38 -16.73
CA ARG A 144 -15.52 6.90 -15.37
C ARG A 144 -14.08 7.33 -15.12
N ALA A 145 -13.11 6.52 -15.53
CA ALA A 145 -11.68 6.87 -15.42
C ALA A 145 -11.34 8.13 -16.22
N ALA A 146 -11.93 8.33 -17.41
CA ALA A 146 -11.77 9.54 -18.22
C ALA A 146 -12.39 10.79 -17.54
N VAL A 147 -13.52 10.64 -16.84
CA VAL A 147 -14.10 11.70 -16.00
C VAL A 147 -13.14 12.11 -14.90
N LEU A 148 -12.57 11.15 -14.19
CA LEU A 148 -11.62 11.40 -13.10
C LEU A 148 -10.31 12.03 -13.62
N CYS A 149 -9.80 11.55 -14.76
CA CYS A 149 -8.63 12.15 -15.40
C CYS A 149 -8.89 13.60 -15.80
N PHE A 150 -10.05 13.89 -16.40
CA PHE A 150 -10.46 15.28 -16.74
C PHE A 150 -10.51 16.16 -15.49
N ALA A 151 -11.03 15.65 -14.38
CA ALA A 151 -11.05 16.36 -13.11
C ALA A 151 -9.63 16.69 -12.61
N ALA A 152 -8.69 15.73 -12.68
CA ALA A 152 -7.28 15.96 -12.35
C ALA A 152 -6.67 17.06 -13.21
N GLU A 153 -6.82 16.96 -14.53
CA GLU A 153 -6.27 17.92 -15.49
C GLU A 153 -6.87 19.34 -15.33
N SER A 154 -8.14 19.44 -14.95
CA SER A 154 -8.85 20.71 -14.80
C SER A 154 -8.34 21.58 -13.66
N VAL A 155 -7.72 20.99 -12.63
CA VAL A 155 -7.21 21.71 -11.44
C VAL A 155 -5.69 21.79 -11.39
N ALA A 156 -4.99 20.99 -12.20
CA ALA A 156 -3.53 20.98 -12.23
C ALA A 156 -2.98 22.28 -12.82
N THR A 157 -2.03 22.89 -12.12
CA THR A 157 -1.18 23.95 -12.72
C THR A 157 -0.30 23.34 -13.82
N ASP A 158 0.26 24.17 -14.70
CA ASP A 158 1.13 23.66 -15.77
C ASP A 158 2.32 22.87 -15.23
N CYS A 159 2.95 23.34 -14.16
CA CYS A 159 4.04 22.63 -13.50
C CYS A 159 3.59 21.28 -12.89
N GLN A 160 2.41 21.24 -12.28
CA GLN A 160 1.86 19.98 -11.75
C GLN A 160 1.50 19.03 -12.90
N ARG A 161 0.89 19.52 -13.97
CA ARG A 161 0.50 18.74 -15.15
C ARG A 161 1.69 18.01 -15.78
N GLU A 162 2.86 18.66 -15.85
CA GLU A 162 4.09 18.03 -16.30
C GLU A 162 4.54 16.85 -15.41
N GLN A 163 4.25 16.92 -14.12
CA GLN A 163 4.62 15.88 -13.16
C GLN A 163 3.58 14.77 -13.04
N LEU A 164 2.32 15.01 -13.40
CA LEU A 164 1.26 14.01 -13.32
C LEU A 164 1.59 12.76 -14.14
N SER A 165 1.29 11.62 -13.54
CA SER A 165 1.37 10.30 -14.14
C SER A 165 0.12 9.51 -13.72
N TYR A 166 -0.49 8.81 -14.67
CA TYR A 166 -1.71 8.06 -14.45
C TYR A 166 -1.47 6.56 -14.51
N VAL A 167 -2.21 5.83 -13.69
CA VAL A 167 -2.37 4.38 -13.75
C VAL A 167 -3.83 4.08 -14.01
N ILE A 168 -4.11 3.13 -14.89
CA ILE A 168 -5.45 2.68 -15.28
C ILE A 168 -5.57 1.17 -15.09
N GLY A 169 -6.76 0.64 -15.09
CA GLY A 169 -7.00 -0.81 -15.04
C GLY A 169 -8.46 -1.16 -14.85
N THR A 170 -8.82 -2.40 -15.23
CA THR A 170 -10.13 -3.00 -14.97
C THR A 170 -10.01 -4.26 -14.12
N GLU A 171 -8.86 -4.90 -14.11
CA GLU A 171 -8.50 -6.09 -13.33
C GLU A 171 -7.85 -5.71 -11.99
N VAL A 172 -8.49 -4.81 -11.24
CA VAL A 172 -7.93 -4.27 -9.99
C VAL A 172 -8.34 -5.16 -8.82
N PRO A 173 -7.37 -5.79 -8.12
CA PRO A 173 -7.66 -6.60 -6.94
C PRO A 173 -8.29 -5.80 -5.78
N VAL A 174 -9.02 -6.48 -4.91
CA VAL A 174 -9.60 -5.87 -3.71
C VAL A 174 -8.50 -5.39 -2.77
N PRO A 175 -8.53 -4.14 -2.30
CA PRO A 175 -7.51 -3.62 -1.41
C PRO A 175 -7.37 -4.42 -0.11
N GLY A 176 -6.15 -4.88 0.17
CA GLY A 176 -5.81 -5.57 1.42
C GLY A 176 -6.01 -7.07 1.42
N GLY A 177 -6.02 -7.69 0.24
CA GLY A 177 -6.12 -9.13 0.05
C GLY A 177 -7.56 -9.66 0.05
N GLU A 178 -7.69 -10.91 -0.32
CA GLU A 178 -8.99 -11.57 -0.42
C GLU A 178 -9.64 -11.85 0.94
N ALA A 179 -10.96 -11.79 0.96
CA ALA A 179 -11.76 -12.04 2.18
C ALA A 179 -12.04 -13.52 2.43
N SER A 180 -11.92 -14.36 1.41
CA SER A 180 -12.13 -15.81 1.47
C SER A 180 -10.83 -16.57 1.19
N ALA A 181 -10.78 -17.83 1.65
CA ALA A 181 -9.61 -18.68 1.40
C ALA A 181 -9.36 -18.87 -0.09
N ILE A 182 -8.14 -18.53 -0.54
CA ILE A 182 -7.75 -18.58 -1.94
C ILE A 182 -7.14 -19.94 -2.25
N GLN A 183 -7.67 -20.60 -3.29
CA GLN A 183 -7.07 -21.81 -3.85
C GLN A 183 -6.29 -21.54 -5.15
N SER A 184 -6.71 -20.55 -5.91
CA SER A 184 -6.06 -20.12 -7.15
C SER A 184 -6.44 -18.67 -7.46
N VAL A 185 -5.61 -18.01 -8.26
CA VAL A 185 -5.85 -16.67 -8.79
C VAL A 185 -5.83 -16.74 -10.30
N HIS A 186 -6.79 -16.09 -10.91
CA HIS A 186 -6.86 -15.98 -12.38
C HIS A 186 -5.89 -14.90 -12.85
N ILE A 187 -4.92 -15.27 -13.67
CA ILE A 187 -4.01 -14.31 -14.30
C ILE A 187 -4.77 -13.60 -15.42
N THR A 188 -4.61 -12.28 -15.51
CA THR A 188 -5.21 -11.47 -16.58
C THR A 188 -4.76 -12.00 -17.96
N HIS A 189 -5.69 -12.22 -18.86
CA HIS A 189 -5.35 -12.57 -20.24
C HIS A 189 -4.87 -11.33 -21.01
N VAL A 190 -3.99 -11.57 -21.99
CA VAL A 190 -3.44 -10.48 -22.83
C VAL A 190 -4.55 -9.72 -23.55
N GLU A 191 -5.57 -10.42 -24.02
CA GLU A 191 -6.74 -9.84 -24.69
C GLU A 191 -7.50 -8.88 -23.80
N ASP A 192 -7.63 -9.17 -22.50
CA ASP A 192 -8.32 -8.32 -21.53
C ASP A 192 -7.48 -7.08 -21.23
N ALA A 193 -6.16 -7.23 -21.04
CA ALA A 193 -5.25 -6.12 -20.88
C ALA A 193 -5.23 -5.19 -22.11
N ALA A 194 -5.21 -5.76 -23.30
CA ALA A 194 -5.25 -5.02 -24.57
C ALA A 194 -6.60 -4.29 -24.75
N ASN A 195 -7.71 -4.96 -24.44
CA ASN A 195 -9.03 -4.37 -24.47
C ASN A 195 -9.16 -3.21 -23.47
N THR A 196 -8.68 -3.40 -22.25
CA THR A 196 -8.62 -2.34 -21.22
C THR A 196 -7.90 -1.11 -21.73
N LEU A 197 -6.71 -1.28 -22.31
CA LEU A 197 -5.94 -0.16 -22.86
C LEU A 197 -6.69 0.53 -24.00
N CYS A 198 -7.21 -0.23 -24.96
CA CYS A 198 -7.93 0.30 -26.12
C CYS A 198 -9.18 1.08 -25.70
N THR A 199 -9.94 0.56 -24.75
CA THR A 199 -11.19 1.17 -24.26
C THR A 199 -10.91 2.46 -23.51
N HIS A 200 -9.88 2.49 -22.64
CA HIS A 200 -9.44 3.72 -21.98
C HIS A 200 -8.93 4.76 -22.97
N GLN A 201 -8.15 4.37 -23.97
CA GLN A 201 -7.69 5.29 -25.01
C GLN A 201 -8.86 5.96 -25.74
N LYS A 202 -9.87 5.18 -26.14
CA LYS A 202 -11.08 5.72 -26.80
C LYS A 202 -11.83 6.71 -25.89
N ALA A 203 -12.06 6.35 -24.63
CA ALA A 203 -12.77 7.21 -23.67
C ALA A 203 -12.01 8.51 -23.39
N PHE A 204 -10.67 8.45 -23.24
CA PHE A 204 -9.85 9.64 -23.01
C PHE A 204 -9.82 10.55 -24.23
N ILE A 205 -9.67 10.01 -25.46
CA ILE A 205 -9.71 10.78 -26.72
C ILE A 205 -11.07 11.46 -26.88
N ALA A 206 -12.18 10.73 -26.66
CA ALA A 206 -13.52 11.28 -26.74
C ALA A 206 -13.75 12.47 -25.80
N ARG A 207 -13.01 12.53 -24.69
CA ARG A 207 -13.06 13.62 -23.70
C ARG A 207 -11.97 14.69 -23.90
N GLY A 208 -11.22 14.64 -25.00
CA GLY A 208 -10.17 15.62 -25.30
C GLY A 208 -8.89 15.47 -24.47
N LEU A 209 -8.65 14.29 -23.86
CA LEU A 209 -7.52 14.01 -22.96
C LEU A 209 -6.32 13.38 -23.68
N THR A 210 -6.07 13.72 -24.94
CA THR A 210 -5.00 13.13 -25.76
C THR A 210 -3.61 13.35 -25.14
N GLU A 211 -3.36 14.52 -24.55
CA GLU A 211 -2.09 14.77 -23.87
C GLU A 211 -1.96 13.97 -22.57
N ALA A 212 -3.04 13.84 -21.79
CA ALA A 212 -3.05 13.04 -20.57
C ALA A 212 -2.74 11.55 -20.86
N LEU A 213 -3.18 11.03 -22.00
CA LEU A 213 -2.83 9.67 -22.46
C LEU A 213 -1.31 9.49 -22.58
N THR A 214 -0.56 10.52 -22.90
CA THR A 214 0.91 10.41 -22.96
C THR A 214 1.53 10.22 -21.59
N ARG A 215 0.79 10.47 -20.53
CA ARG A 215 1.19 10.38 -19.11
C ARG A 215 0.58 9.17 -18.39
N VAL A 216 -0.15 8.31 -19.10
CA VAL A 216 -0.50 6.97 -18.60
C VAL A 216 0.77 6.13 -18.64
N ILE A 217 1.27 5.75 -17.48
CA ILE A 217 2.56 5.07 -17.31
C ILE A 217 2.42 3.58 -17.01
N ALA A 218 1.29 3.17 -16.48
CA ALA A 218 1.07 1.78 -16.09
C ALA A 218 -0.39 1.37 -16.24
N ILE A 219 -0.58 0.06 -16.34
CA ILE A 219 -1.88 -0.61 -16.31
C ILE A 219 -1.85 -1.64 -15.16
N VAL A 220 -2.93 -1.69 -14.39
CA VAL A 220 -3.11 -2.72 -13.35
C VAL A 220 -3.63 -3.98 -14.00
N VAL A 221 -2.98 -5.10 -13.73
CA VAL A 221 -3.41 -6.44 -14.12
C VAL A 221 -3.14 -7.42 -12.97
N GLN A 222 -3.78 -8.58 -12.97
CA GLN A 222 -3.50 -9.65 -12.03
C GLN A 222 -2.34 -10.53 -12.55
N PRO A 223 -1.14 -10.48 -11.93
CA PRO A 223 0.02 -11.28 -12.37
C PRO A 223 0.02 -12.72 -11.84
N GLY A 224 -0.98 -13.13 -11.08
CA GLY A 224 -1.00 -14.40 -10.37
C GLY A 224 -0.43 -14.33 -8.95
N VAL A 225 -0.44 -13.17 -8.32
CA VAL A 225 -0.08 -13.00 -6.90
C VAL A 225 -1.29 -12.55 -6.10
N GLU A 226 -1.49 -13.15 -4.95
CA GLU A 226 -2.55 -12.74 -4.02
C GLU A 226 -2.25 -13.32 -2.63
N PHE A 227 -2.94 -12.85 -1.62
CA PHE A 227 -2.91 -13.40 -0.28
C PHE A 227 -4.29 -13.28 0.40
N ASP A 228 -4.55 -14.18 1.32
CA ASP A 228 -5.70 -14.13 2.22
C ASP A 228 -5.27 -14.02 3.69
N HIS A 229 -6.02 -14.59 4.62
CA HIS A 229 -5.69 -14.58 6.04
C HIS A 229 -4.46 -15.43 6.39
N SER A 230 -4.21 -16.50 5.64
CA SER A 230 -3.24 -17.54 5.98
C SER A 230 -2.42 -18.03 4.78
N ASN A 231 -2.87 -17.77 3.56
CA ASN A 231 -2.28 -18.29 2.35
C ASN A 231 -1.69 -17.18 1.50
N ILE A 232 -0.63 -17.51 0.77
CA ILE A 232 0.03 -16.64 -0.18
C ILE A 232 0.15 -17.39 -1.49
N ILE A 233 -0.35 -16.81 -2.57
CA ILE A 233 -0.13 -17.30 -3.93
C ILE A 233 1.10 -16.60 -4.47
N HIS A 234 2.14 -17.38 -4.73
CA HIS A 234 3.42 -16.87 -5.19
C HIS A 234 3.47 -16.72 -6.70
N TYR A 235 4.17 -15.69 -7.15
CA TYR A 235 4.39 -15.41 -8.56
C TYR A 235 4.99 -16.60 -9.30
N GLN A 236 4.40 -16.88 -10.46
CA GLN A 236 4.85 -17.94 -11.39
C GLN A 236 5.18 -17.27 -12.73
N PRO A 237 6.46 -17.01 -13.03
CA PRO A 237 6.85 -16.26 -14.24
C PRO A 237 6.34 -16.88 -15.54
N GLN A 238 6.28 -18.21 -15.59
CA GLN A 238 5.85 -18.93 -16.80
C GLN A 238 4.37 -18.66 -17.15
N GLU A 239 3.54 -18.45 -16.13
CA GLU A 239 2.11 -18.19 -16.30
C GLU A 239 1.86 -16.73 -16.72
N ALA A 240 2.67 -15.79 -16.25
CA ALA A 240 2.59 -14.37 -16.59
C ALA A 240 3.38 -14.00 -17.87
N GLN A 241 4.12 -14.92 -18.48
CA GLN A 241 4.96 -14.67 -19.64
C GLN A 241 4.21 -14.00 -20.81
N PRO A 242 2.97 -14.38 -21.17
CA PRO A 242 2.24 -13.69 -22.24
C PRO A 242 2.01 -12.20 -21.95
N LEU A 243 1.69 -11.84 -20.69
CA LEU A 243 1.56 -10.45 -20.27
C LEU A 243 2.89 -9.70 -20.38
N ALA A 244 3.99 -10.31 -19.92
CA ALA A 244 5.32 -9.71 -19.98
C ALA A 244 5.72 -9.41 -21.44
N GLN A 245 5.50 -10.33 -22.36
CA GLN A 245 5.79 -10.13 -23.78
C GLN A 245 4.90 -9.06 -24.42
N TRP A 246 3.62 -9.02 -24.08
CA TRP A 246 2.70 -8.05 -24.67
C TRP A 246 3.05 -6.61 -24.28
N ILE A 247 3.36 -6.36 -23.01
CA ILE A 247 3.63 -5.00 -22.51
C ILE A 247 4.91 -4.40 -23.11
N GLU A 248 5.86 -5.23 -23.58
CA GLU A 248 7.06 -4.76 -24.27
C GLU A 248 6.74 -3.89 -25.49
N SER A 249 5.66 -4.20 -26.20
CA SER A 249 5.20 -3.44 -27.38
C SER A 249 4.63 -2.06 -27.02
N THR A 250 4.41 -1.77 -25.76
CA THR A 250 3.86 -0.50 -25.25
C THR A 250 4.95 0.35 -24.63
N ARG A 251 4.62 1.63 -24.33
CA ARG A 251 5.48 2.51 -23.53
C ARG A 251 5.26 2.38 -22.04
N MET A 252 4.27 1.58 -21.61
CA MET A 252 3.84 1.41 -20.22
C MET A 252 4.51 0.20 -19.58
N VAL A 253 4.36 0.12 -18.28
CA VAL A 253 4.67 -1.05 -17.46
C VAL A 253 3.40 -1.54 -16.77
N TYR A 254 3.50 -2.60 -15.99
CA TYR A 254 2.44 -3.00 -15.08
C TYR A 254 2.64 -2.40 -13.69
N GLU A 255 1.54 -2.10 -13.03
CA GLU A 255 1.47 -1.93 -11.59
C GLU A 255 0.84 -3.20 -11.00
N ALA A 256 1.58 -3.89 -10.12
CA ALA A 256 1.11 -5.09 -9.45
C ALA A 256 0.61 -4.76 -8.05
N HIS A 257 -0.64 -5.11 -7.79
CA HIS A 257 -1.25 -5.05 -6.45
C HIS A 257 -1.08 -6.38 -5.72
N SER A 258 -1.40 -6.43 -4.43
CA SER A 258 -1.33 -7.65 -3.59
C SER A 258 0.02 -8.36 -3.65
N THR A 259 1.11 -7.63 -3.87
CA THR A 259 2.46 -8.21 -3.92
C THR A 259 3.05 -8.50 -2.55
N ASP A 260 2.31 -8.23 -1.49
CA ASP A 260 2.71 -8.48 -0.11
C ASP A 260 3.14 -9.94 0.09
N TYR A 261 4.13 -10.15 0.96
CA TYR A 261 4.62 -11.48 1.36
C TYR A 261 5.28 -12.33 0.27
N GLN A 262 5.56 -11.79 -0.92
CA GLN A 262 6.29 -12.51 -1.94
C GLN A 262 7.76 -12.73 -1.53
N THR A 263 8.41 -13.70 -2.15
CA THR A 263 9.84 -13.94 -1.95
C THR A 263 10.68 -12.86 -2.63
N ARG A 264 11.93 -12.68 -2.18
CA ARG A 264 12.87 -11.76 -2.83
C ARG A 264 13.07 -12.06 -4.32
N THR A 265 13.13 -13.34 -4.67
CA THR A 265 13.23 -13.79 -6.07
C THR A 265 11.98 -13.43 -6.85
N ALA A 266 10.79 -13.63 -6.29
CA ALA A 266 9.53 -13.27 -6.93
C ALA A 266 9.43 -11.76 -7.21
N TYR A 267 9.88 -10.89 -6.28
CA TYR A 267 9.94 -9.45 -6.55
C TYR A 267 10.89 -9.11 -7.70
N TRP A 268 12.05 -9.77 -7.77
CA TRP A 268 12.98 -9.58 -8.87
C TRP A 268 12.39 -10.03 -10.21
N GLU A 269 11.75 -11.19 -10.23
CA GLU A 269 11.07 -11.74 -11.41
C GLU A 269 9.90 -10.87 -11.86
N LEU A 270 9.08 -10.36 -10.92
CA LEU A 270 8.01 -9.41 -11.24
C LEU A 270 8.57 -8.17 -11.97
N VAL A 271 9.61 -7.56 -11.44
CA VAL A 271 10.22 -6.37 -12.08
C VAL A 271 10.84 -6.73 -13.44
N ARG A 272 11.52 -7.88 -13.57
CA ARG A 272 12.02 -8.39 -14.85
C ARG A 272 10.90 -8.51 -15.88
N ASP A 273 9.74 -8.99 -15.46
CA ASP A 273 8.58 -9.27 -16.29
C ASP A 273 7.66 -8.03 -16.41
N HIS A 274 8.24 -6.84 -16.21
CA HIS A 274 7.64 -5.50 -16.40
C HIS A 274 6.58 -5.09 -15.37
N PHE A 275 6.43 -5.78 -14.25
CA PHE A 275 5.69 -5.28 -13.10
C PHE A 275 6.59 -4.33 -12.30
N ALA A 276 6.87 -3.16 -12.87
CA ALA A 276 7.88 -2.25 -12.37
C ALA A 276 7.40 -1.35 -11.22
N ILE A 277 6.10 -1.36 -10.88
CA ILE A 277 5.52 -0.70 -9.72
C ILE A 277 4.91 -1.78 -8.84
N LEU A 278 5.52 -2.03 -7.68
CA LEU A 278 5.10 -3.07 -6.75
C LEU A 278 4.43 -2.44 -5.53
N LYS A 279 3.14 -2.71 -5.34
CA LYS A 279 2.36 -2.20 -4.21
C LYS A 279 2.63 -3.02 -2.95
N VAL A 280 2.86 -2.35 -1.83
CA VAL A 280 2.96 -2.96 -0.51
C VAL A 280 2.16 -2.16 0.52
N GLY A 281 1.36 -2.85 1.29
CA GLY A 281 0.55 -2.24 2.34
C GLY A 281 0.50 -3.12 3.59
N PRO A 282 -0.32 -4.18 3.62
CA PRO A 282 -0.46 -5.07 4.78
C PRO A 282 0.86 -5.62 5.32
N ALA A 283 1.80 -6.05 4.48
CA ALA A 283 3.07 -6.61 4.96
C ALA A 283 3.89 -5.61 5.81
N LEU A 284 3.83 -4.32 5.54
CA LEU A 284 4.52 -3.30 6.33
C LEU A 284 3.88 -3.11 7.71
N THR A 285 2.55 -3.02 7.76
CA THR A 285 1.84 -2.89 9.04
C THR A 285 1.81 -4.20 9.81
N PHE A 286 1.87 -5.34 9.11
CA PHE A 286 2.04 -6.65 9.72
C PHE A 286 3.42 -6.79 10.40
N ALA A 287 4.50 -6.35 9.75
CA ALA A 287 5.82 -6.32 10.36
C ALA A 287 5.84 -5.40 11.60
N LEU A 288 5.17 -4.24 11.53
CA LEU A 288 4.97 -3.37 12.69
C LEU A 288 4.20 -4.10 13.80
N ARG A 289 3.09 -4.77 13.48
CA ARG A 289 2.32 -5.54 14.46
C ARG A 289 3.17 -6.63 15.12
N GLU A 290 3.94 -7.38 14.33
CA GLU A 290 4.81 -8.44 14.88
C GLU A 290 5.81 -7.89 15.89
N VAL A 291 6.46 -6.76 15.62
CA VAL A 291 7.41 -6.19 16.57
C VAL A 291 6.72 -5.56 17.79
N ILE A 292 5.56 -4.93 17.62
CA ILE A 292 4.76 -4.42 18.75
C ILE A 292 4.34 -5.60 19.66
N PHE A 293 3.92 -6.72 19.09
CA PHE A 293 3.55 -7.92 19.86
C PHE A 293 4.77 -8.51 20.57
N ALA A 294 5.92 -8.58 19.90
CA ALA A 294 7.17 -9.02 20.51
C ALA A 294 7.58 -8.14 21.70
N LEU A 295 7.55 -6.82 21.52
CA LEU A 295 7.86 -5.85 22.59
C LEU A 295 6.86 -5.93 23.75
N ALA A 296 5.57 -6.16 23.48
CA ALA A 296 4.58 -6.35 24.52
C ALA A 296 4.82 -7.63 25.34
N GLN A 297 5.30 -8.73 24.73
CA GLN A 297 5.73 -9.91 25.47
C GLN A 297 6.97 -9.63 26.32
N ILE A 298 7.94 -8.90 25.79
CA ILE A 298 9.13 -8.46 26.54
C ILE A 298 8.73 -7.58 27.72
N GLU A 299 7.81 -6.63 27.51
CA GLU A 299 7.27 -5.79 28.58
C GLU A 299 6.64 -6.63 29.71
N GLN A 300 5.87 -7.68 29.38
CA GLN A 300 5.26 -8.56 30.37
C GLN A 300 6.26 -9.23 31.29
N GLU A 301 7.46 -9.53 30.81
CA GLU A 301 8.50 -10.17 31.62
C GLU A 301 9.32 -9.17 32.44
N LEU A 302 9.55 -7.96 31.89
CA LEU A 302 10.49 -6.99 32.51
C LEU A 302 9.82 -5.97 33.41
N ILE A 303 8.53 -5.69 33.21
CA ILE A 303 7.81 -4.62 33.90
C ILE A 303 6.82 -5.20 34.91
N ALA A 304 6.77 -4.57 36.09
CA ALA A 304 5.84 -5.00 37.15
C ALA A 304 4.38 -4.91 36.66
N PRO A 305 3.51 -5.88 37.02
CA PRO A 305 2.15 -5.99 36.49
C PRO A 305 1.32 -4.72 36.51
N GLU A 306 1.43 -3.93 37.59
CA GLU A 306 0.70 -2.69 37.79
C GLU A 306 1.11 -1.53 36.87
N ASN A 307 2.29 -1.63 36.23
CA ASN A 307 2.83 -0.61 35.35
C ASN A 307 2.77 -1.00 33.87
N ARG A 308 2.32 -2.21 33.54
CA ARG A 308 2.27 -2.72 32.16
C ARG A 308 1.26 -1.96 31.32
N SER A 309 1.58 -1.76 30.06
CA SER A 309 0.71 -1.11 29.09
C SER A 309 -0.58 -1.87 28.76
N GLY A 310 -0.57 -3.20 28.91
CA GLY A 310 -1.66 -4.08 28.49
C GLY A 310 -1.95 -4.04 26.97
N CYS A 311 -0.96 -3.64 26.17
CA CYS A 311 -1.12 -3.29 24.76
C CYS A 311 -1.89 -4.36 23.95
N LEU A 312 -1.57 -5.64 24.11
CA LEU A 312 -2.25 -6.72 23.38
C LEU A 312 -3.74 -6.83 23.75
N ALA A 313 -4.06 -6.75 25.03
CA ALA A 313 -5.45 -6.78 25.49
C ALA A 313 -6.24 -5.56 24.98
N VAL A 314 -5.66 -4.37 25.05
CA VAL A 314 -6.27 -3.15 24.53
C VAL A 314 -6.57 -3.24 23.04
N ILE A 315 -5.65 -3.79 22.23
CA ILE A 315 -5.86 -4.00 20.80
C ILE A 315 -7.07 -4.93 20.56
N GLU A 316 -7.11 -6.07 21.25
CA GLU A 316 -8.21 -7.02 21.12
C GLU A 316 -9.55 -6.45 21.53
N GLU A 317 -9.61 -5.79 22.70
CA GLU A 317 -10.83 -5.13 23.18
C GLU A 317 -11.34 -4.11 22.15
N VAL A 318 -10.49 -3.21 21.67
CA VAL A 318 -10.90 -2.19 20.70
C VAL A 318 -11.41 -2.82 19.42
N MET A 319 -10.75 -3.85 18.90
CA MET A 319 -11.20 -4.54 17.68
C MET A 319 -12.51 -5.30 17.88
N LEU A 320 -12.74 -5.87 19.05
CA LEU A 320 -14.00 -6.56 19.36
C LEU A 320 -15.15 -5.56 19.58
N ASP A 321 -14.88 -4.43 20.23
CA ASP A 321 -15.87 -3.37 20.46
C ASP A 321 -16.28 -2.65 19.17
N GLU A 322 -15.35 -2.51 18.24
CA GLU A 322 -15.53 -1.81 16.95
C GLU A 322 -15.30 -2.71 15.74
N PRO A 323 -16.17 -3.71 15.47
CA PRO A 323 -15.91 -4.79 14.51
C PRO A 323 -16.05 -4.39 13.03
N GLN A 324 -16.39 -3.13 12.70
CA GLN A 324 -16.77 -2.67 11.35
C GLN A 324 -15.68 -2.92 10.29
N TYR A 325 -14.40 -2.92 10.67
CA TYR A 325 -13.30 -3.08 9.70
C TYR A 325 -12.86 -4.55 9.50
N TRP A 326 -13.28 -5.49 10.34
CA TRP A 326 -12.86 -6.88 10.22
C TRP A 326 -13.99 -7.90 10.14
N LYS A 327 -15.17 -7.67 10.76
CA LYS A 327 -16.23 -8.67 10.95
C LYS A 327 -16.73 -9.35 9.66
N LYS A 328 -16.79 -8.63 8.55
CA LYS A 328 -17.23 -9.17 7.26
C LYS A 328 -16.14 -9.91 6.47
N TYR A 329 -14.92 -9.88 6.97
CA TYR A 329 -13.75 -10.44 6.30
C TYR A 329 -13.16 -11.64 7.04
N TYR A 330 -13.15 -11.60 8.37
CA TYR A 330 -12.56 -12.65 9.19
C TYR A 330 -13.52 -13.81 9.39
N ARG A 331 -12.95 -14.99 9.71
CA ARG A 331 -13.71 -16.21 9.93
C ARG A 331 -14.70 -16.05 11.11
N THR A 332 -15.82 -16.73 11.01
CA THR A 332 -16.84 -16.73 12.05
C THR A 332 -16.48 -17.75 13.15
N GLY A 333 -16.79 -17.42 14.39
CA GLY A 333 -16.43 -18.20 15.57
C GLY A 333 -15.44 -17.44 16.47
N PHE A 334 -15.68 -17.50 17.79
CA PHE A 334 -14.91 -16.68 18.74
C PHE A 334 -13.40 -16.93 18.66
N ASN A 335 -12.97 -18.20 18.67
CA ASN A 335 -11.54 -18.54 18.62
C ASN A 335 -10.92 -18.19 17.26
N ASP A 336 -11.63 -18.45 16.16
CA ASP A 336 -11.15 -18.17 14.81
C ASP A 336 -11.02 -16.66 14.57
N SER A 337 -11.99 -15.86 15.03
CA SER A 337 -11.93 -14.41 14.97
C SER A 337 -10.75 -13.85 15.75
N LEU A 338 -10.45 -14.37 16.95
CA LEU A 338 -9.30 -13.95 17.76
C LEU A 338 -7.97 -14.30 17.07
N LEU A 339 -7.87 -15.48 16.44
CA LEU A 339 -6.69 -15.84 15.68
C LEU A 339 -6.48 -14.90 14.49
N ASP A 340 -7.55 -14.58 13.76
CA ASP A 340 -7.46 -13.66 12.62
C ASP A 340 -7.14 -12.23 13.07
N ILE A 341 -7.71 -11.74 14.18
CA ILE A 341 -7.37 -10.45 14.78
C ILE A 341 -5.87 -10.36 15.06
N ARG A 342 -5.27 -11.43 15.58
CA ARG A 342 -3.86 -11.44 15.98
C ARG A 342 -2.89 -11.73 14.84
N TYR A 343 -3.26 -12.59 13.87
CA TYR A 343 -2.30 -13.25 12.99
C TYR A 343 -2.63 -13.23 11.50
N SER A 344 -3.80 -12.69 11.11
CA SER A 344 -4.18 -12.63 9.70
C SER A 344 -3.18 -11.81 8.87
N LEU A 345 -2.75 -12.34 7.74
CA LEU A 345 -1.90 -11.65 6.77
C LEU A 345 -2.60 -10.42 6.17
N SER A 346 -3.95 -10.39 6.13
CA SER A 346 -4.67 -9.19 5.69
C SER A 346 -4.56 -8.02 6.67
N ASP A 347 -4.03 -8.27 7.87
CA ASP A 347 -3.60 -7.28 8.89
C ASP A 347 -4.61 -6.13 9.10
N ARG A 348 -5.87 -6.49 9.42
CA ARG A 348 -6.91 -5.47 9.60
C ARG A 348 -6.76 -4.62 10.85
N ILE A 349 -5.86 -4.95 11.75
CA ILE A 349 -5.44 -4.08 12.85
C ILE A 349 -4.97 -2.71 12.33
N ARG A 350 -4.49 -2.61 11.07
CA ARG A 350 -4.04 -1.34 10.48
C ARG A 350 -5.09 -0.23 10.53
N TYR A 351 -6.37 -0.56 10.51
CA TYR A 351 -7.46 0.41 10.61
C TYR A 351 -7.66 0.96 12.03
N TYR A 352 -7.09 0.30 13.05
CA TYR A 352 -7.27 0.61 14.47
C TYR A 352 -6.07 1.30 15.09
N TRP A 353 -4.89 1.29 14.47
CA TRP A 353 -3.73 2.02 14.98
C TRP A 353 -4.01 3.51 15.31
N PRO A 354 -4.89 4.24 14.59
CA PRO A 354 -5.25 5.62 14.96
C PRO A 354 -6.09 5.73 16.23
N HIS A 355 -6.67 4.64 16.75
CA HIS A 355 -7.52 4.67 17.94
C HIS A 355 -6.75 5.10 19.20
N SER A 356 -7.29 6.05 19.96
CA SER A 356 -6.59 6.68 21.11
C SER A 356 -6.14 5.68 22.16
N ARG A 357 -6.98 4.68 22.51
CA ARG A 357 -6.61 3.64 23.49
C ARG A 357 -5.39 2.84 23.03
N ILE A 358 -5.33 2.49 21.76
CA ILE A 358 -4.21 1.72 21.17
C ILE A 358 -2.95 2.59 21.17
N LYS A 359 -3.04 3.84 20.67
CA LYS A 359 -1.89 4.76 20.70
C LYS A 359 -1.32 4.91 22.11
N ASN A 360 -2.17 5.20 23.09
CA ASN A 360 -1.74 5.38 24.47
C ASN A 360 -1.08 4.11 25.04
N SER A 361 -1.62 2.91 24.75
CA SER A 361 -1.03 1.66 25.23
C SER A 361 0.34 1.39 24.58
N VAL A 362 0.48 1.64 23.29
CA VAL A 362 1.78 1.52 22.59
C VAL A 362 2.79 2.53 23.13
N GLU A 363 2.39 3.79 23.33
CA GLU A 363 3.25 4.83 23.91
C GLU A 363 3.70 4.44 25.33
N THR A 364 2.78 3.95 26.17
CA THR A 364 3.11 3.45 27.52
C THR A 364 4.13 2.30 27.44
N MET A 365 3.92 1.32 26.57
CA MET A 365 4.87 0.22 26.36
C MET A 365 6.25 0.75 25.95
N MET A 366 6.30 1.69 25.02
CA MET A 366 7.57 2.26 24.55
C MET A 366 8.30 2.99 25.66
N VAL A 367 7.58 3.79 26.49
CA VAL A 367 8.13 4.47 27.66
C VAL A 367 8.62 3.45 28.70
N ASN A 368 7.86 2.40 28.96
CA ASN A 368 8.24 1.36 29.92
C ASN A 368 9.52 0.63 29.52
N LEU A 369 9.76 0.46 28.24
CA LEU A 369 10.95 -0.23 27.70
C LEU A 369 12.10 0.73 27.39
N GLU A 370 11.87 2.05 27.47
CA GLU A 370 12.93 3.04 27.27
C GLU A 370 13.91 2.99 28.43
N GLY A 371 15.19 2.82 28.12
CA GLY A 371 16.24 2.73 29.15
C GLY A 371 16.31 1.39 29.90
N VAL A 372 15.46 0.42 29.57
CA VAL A 372 15.55 -0.95 30.06
C VAL A 372 16.54 -1.74 29.21
N ASP A 373 17.48 -2.42 29.89
CA ASP A 373 18.39 -3.33 29.22
C ASP A 373 17.64 -4.62 28.85
N ILE A 374 17.22 -4.75 27.60
CA ILE A 374 16.47 -5.92 27.11
C ILE A 374 17.44 -7.09 26.96
N PRO A 375 17.26 -8.20 27.69
CA PRO A 375 18.15 -9.35 27.56
C PRO A 375 18.20 -9.92 26.15
N LEU A 376 19.41 -10.18 25.63
CA LEU A 376 19.58 -10.73 24.27
C LEU A 376 18.82 -12.02 24.02
N GLY A 377 18.63 -12.86 25.07
CA GLY A 377 17.84 -14.07 24.98
C GLY A 377 16.36 -13.81 24.63
N MET A 378 15.77 -12.70 25.09
CA MET A 378 14.41 -12.32 24.71
C MET A 378 14.36 -11.84 23.27
N ILE A 379 15.33 -11.06 22.84
CA ILE A 379 15.42 -10.61 21.43
C ILE A 379 15.62 -11.83 20.52
N SER A 380 16.46 -12.77 20.88
CA SER A 380 16.63 -14.03 20.14
C SER A 380 15.32 -14.80 20.01
N GLN A 381 14.53 -14.85 21.09
CA GLN A 381 13.25 -15.57 21.12
C GLN A 381 12.19 -14.91 20.24
N TYR A 382 12.02 -13.60 20.34
CA TYR A 382 10.90 -12.89 19.73
C TYR A 382 11.25 -12.18 18.43
N LEU A 383 12.52 -11.82 18.22
CA LEU A 383 13.01 -11.05 17.09
C LEU A 383 14.36 -11.62 16.56
N PRO A 384 14.37 -12.87 16.08
CA PRO A 384 15.61 -13.60 15.77
C PRO A 384 16.47 -12.91 14.70
N LYS A 385 15.89 -12.29 13.68
CA LYS A 385 16.67 -11.54 12.67
C LYS A 385 17.31 -10.27 13.24
N GLN A 386 16.61 -9.58 14.14
CA GLN A 386 17.14 -8.41 14.83
C GLN A 386 18.26 -8.81 15.80
N PHE A 387 18.13 -9.98 16.46
CA PHE A 387 19.19 -10.54 17.27
C PHE A 387 20.48 -10.77 16.48
N GLU A 388 20.42 -11.37 15.29
CA GLU A 388 21.58 -11.55 14.42
C GLU A 388 22.29 -10.22 14.10
N ARG A 389 21.51 -9.17 13.81
CA ARG A 389 22.06 -7.83 13.52
C ARG A 389 22.62 -7.11 14.74
N ILE A 390 22.09 -7.38 15.93
CA ILE A 390 22.69 -6.89 17.17
C ILE A 390 24.05 -7.58 17.40
N GLN A 391 24.11 -8.89 17.17
CA GLN A 391 25.38 -9.63 17.29
C GLN A 391 26.45 -9.15 16.29
N SER A 392 26.04 -8.75 15.07
CA SER A 392 26.96 -8.18 14.08
C SER A 392 27.32 -6.70 14.33
N GLY A 393 26.69 -6.05 15.32
CA GLY A 393 26.90 -4.64 15.62
C GLY A 393 26.18 -3.66 14.70
N GLU A 394 25.28 -4.14 13.84
CA GLU A 394 24.50 -3.33 12.90
C GLU A 394 23.28 -2.67 13.55
N LEU A 395 22.82 -3.19 14.69
CA LEU A 395 21.59 -2.77 15.37
C LEU A 395 21.81 -2.72 16.89
N SER A 396 21.11 -1.82 17.57
CA SER A 396 21.03 -1.80 19.04
C SER A 396 19.70 -2.32 19.54
N ALA A 397 19.66 -2.87 20.75
CA ALA A 397 18.46 -3.40 21.40
C ALA A 397 17.52 -2.28 21.92
N ILE A 398 17.37 -1.21 21.18
CA ILE A 398 16.50 -0.07 21.51
C ILE A 398 15.13 -0.29 20.85
N PRO A 399 14.00 -0.21 21.57
CA PRO A 399 12.67 -0.52 21.04
C PRO A 399 12.36 0.14 19.70
N HIS A 400 12.60 1.43 19.56
CA HIS A 400 12.36 2.15 18.29
C HIS A 400 13.23 1.60 17.14
N GLN A 401 14.51 1.28 17.39
CA GLN A 401 15.38 0.70 16.37
C GLN A 401 14.94 -0.71 15.96
N LEU A 402 14.46 -1.52 16.92
CA LEU A 402 13.90 -2.84 16.64
C LEU A 402 12.66 -2.73 15.75
N ILE A 403 11.78 -1.75 16.00
CA ILE A 403 10.61 -1.48 15.16
C ILE A 403 11.03 -1.11 13.74
N MET A 404 11.94 -0.14 13.61
CA MET A 404 12.43 0.30 12.30
C MET A 404 13.05 -0.85 11.52
N ASP A 405 13.92 -1.62 12.15
CA ASP A 405 14.63 -2.71 11.48
C ASP A 405 13.70 -3.87 11.09
N LYS A 406 12.67 -4.15 11.87
CA LYS A 406 11.65 -5.15 11.51
C LYS A 406 10.86 -4.73 10.27
N ILE A 407 10.51 -3.45 10.14
CA ILE A 407 9.88 -2.93 8.93
C ILE A 407 10.86 -2.94 7.75
N TYR A 408 12.14 -2.66 8.00
CA TYR A 408 13.19 -2.76 6.97
C TYR A 408 13.33 -4.17 6.39
N ASP A 409 12.98 -5.23 7.09
CA ASP A 409 13.01 -6.59 6.52
C ASP A 409 12.12 -6.69 5.28
N VAL A 410 10.94 -6.07 5.32
CA VAL A 410 10.03 -5.98 4.17
C VAL A 410 10.65 -5.10 3.07
N LEU A 411 11.08 -3.91 3.42
CA LEU A 411 11.67 -2.95 2.46
C LEU A 411 12.92 -3.50 1.76
N ARG A 412 13.79 -4.26 2.48
CA ARG A 412 14.95 -4.92 1.90
C ARG A 412 14.57 -5.94 0.82
N ALA A 413 13.44 -6.66 1.01
CA ALA A 413 12.98 -7.61 0.02
C ALA A 413 12.51 -6.92 -1.27
N TYR A 414 11.72 -5.85 -1.14
CA TYR A 414 11.30 -5.03 -2.28
C TYR A 414 12.47 -4.34 -2.96
N ARG A 415 13.42 -3.79 -2.19
CA ARG A 415 14.63 -3.16 -2.73
C ARG A 415 15.42 -4.13 -3.59
N TYR A 416 15.59 -5.36 -3.14
CA TYR A 416 16.26 -6.39 -3.92
C TYR A 416 15.57 -6.63 -5.26
N GLY A 417 14.23 -6.70 -5.26
CA GLY A 417 13.45 -6.88 -6.49
C GLY A 417 13.53 -5.70 -7.44
N CYS A 418 13.47 -4.48 -6.90
CA CYS A 418 13.51 -3.24 -7.68
C CYS A 418 14.91 -2.82 -8.16
N ALA A 419 15.96 -3.51 -7.74
CA ALA A 419 17.36 -3.39 -8.14
C ALA A 419 17.86 -1.99 -8.52
N GLU A 420 17.80 -1.05 -7.59
CA GLU A 420 18.50 0.24 -7.72
C GLU A 420 19.72 0.34 -6.81
#